data_d9c51ca28c2e7eb7cd494b96c5f79a6d
#
_entry.id   d9c51ca28c2e7eb7cd494b96c5f79a6d
#
_cell.length_a   1.000
_cell.length_b   1.000
_cell.length_c   1.000
_cell.angle_alpha   90.00
_cell.angle_beta   90.00
_cell.angle_gamma   90.00
#
_symmetry.space_group_name_H-M   'P 1'
#
loop_
_entity.id
_entity.type
_entity.pdbx_description
1 polymer ?
#
loop_
_entity_poly.entity_id
_entity_poly.type
_entity_poly.pdbx_seq_one_letter_code
_entity_poly.pdbx_strand_id
1 'polypeptide(L)' 'MTQIYEASPKELATMTQRYLRDGIPSRATYCYERLMYLGCLRRTGYLRLALVYTKQGKDNAAERVLNRYRAIYKY' A
#
# COMPACT_ATOMS: atom_id res chain seq x y z
N MET A 1 -7.80 -17.19 10.58
CA MET A 1 -7.71 -15.99 9.72
C MET A 1 -6.40 -15.27 9.99
N THR A 2 -5.62 -14.97 8.95
CA THR A 2 -4.30 -14.35 9.11
C THR A 2 -4.43 -12.86 9.41
N GLN A 3 -3.76 -12.40 10.45
CA GLN A 3 -3.70 -10.98 10.77
C GLN A 3 -2.80 -10.27 9.75
N ILE A 4 -3.11 -9.00 9.44
CA ILE A 4 -2.34 -8.24 8.45
C ILE A 4 -0.85 -8.19 8.83
N TYR A 5 -0.53 -7.92 10.09
CA TYR A 5 0.86 -7.81 10.53
C TYR A 5 1.59 -9.16 10.62
N GLU A 6 0.85 -10.27 10.56
CA GLU A 6 1.41 -11.62 10.57
C GLU A 6 1.50 -12.22 9.17
N ALA A 7 0.86 -11.60 8.19
CA ALA A 7 0.76 -12.13 6.85
C ALA A 7 2.11 -12.04 6.12
N SER A 8 2.40 -13.04 5.29
CA SER A 8 3.56 -13.00 4.40
C SER A 8 3.34 -11.95 3.29
N PRO A 9 4.42 -11.50 2.63
CA PRO A 9 4.26 -10.57 1.50
C PRO A 9 3.29 -11.05 0.44
N LYS A 10 3.30 -12.35 0.14
CA LYS A 10 2.39 -12.94 -0.85
C LYS A 10 0.94 -12.84 -0.38
N GLU A 11 0.69 -13.16 0.88
CA GLU A 11 -0.64 -13.05 1.47
C GLU A 11 -1.12 -11.60 1.50
N LEU A 12 -0.22 -10.67 1.85
CA LEU A 12 -0.55 -9.24 1.88
C LEU A 12 -0.96 -8.74 0.49
N ALA A 13 -0.25 -9.16 -0.55
CA ALA A 13 -0.59 -8.78 -1.91
C ALA A 13 -1.99 -9.27 -2.29
N THR A 14 -2.31 -10.52 -1.95
CA THR A 14 -3.63 -11.11 -2.20
C THR A 14 -4.71 -10.37 -1.42
N MET A 15 -4.46 -10.09 -0.15
CA MET A 15 -5.40 -9.37 0.72
C MET A 15 -5.68 -7.97 0.20
N THR A 16 -4.64 -7.28 -0.27
CA THR A 16 -4.77 -5.94 -0.83
C THR A 16 -5.73 -5.93 -2.02
N GLN A 17 -5.55 -6.86 -2.95
CA GLN A 17 -6.42 -6.95 -4.12
C GLN A 17 -7.87 -7.24 -3.72
N ARG A 18 -8.05 -8.11 -2.74
CA ARG A 18 -9.38 -8.45 -2.25
C ARG A 18 -10.07 -7.25 -1.61
N TYR A 19 -9.37 -6.52 -0.75
CA TYR A 19 -9.94 -5.35 -0.09
C TYR A 19 -10.29 -4.24 -1.09
N LEU A 20 -9.46 -4.03 -2.10
CA LEU A 20 -9.76 -3.04 -3.14
C LEU A 20 -10.99 -3.45 -3.93
N ARG A 21 -11.09 -4.72 -4.29
CA ARG A 21 -12.25 -5.24 -5.01
C ARG A 21 -13.53 -5.13 -4.20
N ASP A 22 -13.43 -5.37 -2.89
CA ASP A 22 -14.60 -5.34 -2.00
C ASP A 22 -14.96 -3.92 -1.55
N GLY A 23 -14.21 -2.91 -2.01
CA GLY A 23 -14.50 -1.52 -1.66
C GLY A 23 -14.13 -1.16 -0.23
N ILE A 24 -13.08 -1.77 0.32
CA ILE A 24 -12.59 -1.49 1.67
C ILE A 24 -11.17 -0.91 1.59
N PRO A 25 -11.02 0.32 1.07
CA PRO A 25 -9.70 0.89 0.84
C PRO A 25 -8.88 1.12 2.10
N SER A 26 -9.53 1.35 3.24
CA SER A 26 -8.82 1.55 4.51
C SER A 26 -7.98 0.32 4.88
N ARG A 27 -8.51 -0.88 4.67
CA ARG A 27 -7.76 -2.11 4.94
C ARG A 27 -6.71 -2.38 3.87
N ALA A 28 -6.99 -2.01 2.63
CA ALA A 28 -6.00 -2.12 1.56
C ALA A 28 -4.77 -1.26 1.87
N THR A 29 -4.96 -0.06 2.41
CA THR A 29 -3.82 0.81 2.77
C THR A 29 -2.97 0.19 3.88
N TYR A 30 -3.56 -0.50 4.85
CA TYR A 30 -2.80 -1.21 5.87
C TYR A 30 -1.91 -2.29 5.26
N CYS A 31 -2.45 -3.05 4.30
CA CYS A 31 -1.68 -4.10 3.62
C CYS A 31 -0.55 -3.50 2.80
N TYR A 32 -0.80 -2.42 2.07
CA TYR A 32 0.21 -1.72 1.30
C TYR A 32 1.32 -1.17 2.21
N GLU A 33 0.95 -0.54 3.31
CA GLU A 33 1.92 0.01 4.27
C GLU A 33 2.81 -1.10 4.84
N ARG A 34 2.22 -2.24 5.18
CA ARG A 34 2.98 -3.37 5.69
C ARG A 34 3.96 -3.89 4.65
N LEU A 35 3.53 -4.02 3.40
CA LEU A 35 4.42 -4.41 2.31
C LEU A 35 5.57 -3.41 2.13
N MET A 36 5.28 -2.12 2.26
CA MET A 36 6.27 -1.08 2.16
C MET A 36 7.33 -1.20 3.29
N TYR A 37 6.89 -1.42 4.52
CA TYR A 37 7.80 -1.61 5.65
C TYR A 37 8.68 -2.84 5.48
N LEU A 38 8.14 -3.90 4.89
CA LEU A 38 8.88 -5.13 4.65
C LEU A 38 9.81 -5.02 3.44
N GLY A 39 9.77 -3.91 2.72
CA GLY A 39 10.57 -3.73 1.52
C GLY A 39 10.10 -4.58 0.35
N CYS A 40 8.84 -5.02 0.38
CA CYS A 40 8.28 -5.93 -0.62
C CYS A 40 7.24 -5.26 -1.52
N LEU A 41 7.02 -3.95 -1.37
CA LEU A 41 6.05 -3.25 -2.19
C LEU A 41 6.66 -2.95 -3.55
N ARG A 42 5.94 -3.34 -4.60
CA ARG A 42 6.39 -3.11 -5.97
C ARG A 42 6.17 -1.65 -6.37
N ARG A 43 6.84 -1.25 -7.46
CA ARG A 43 6.75 0.10 -8.00
C ARG A 43 5.31 0.56 -8.19
N THR A 44 4.49 -0.27 -8.85
CA THR A 44 3.08 0.03 -9.07
C THR A 44 2.31 0.13 -7.76
N GLY A 45 2.73 -0.62 -6.73
CA GLY A 45 2.10 -0.58 -5.42
C GLY A 45 2.23 0.78 -4.75
N TYR A 46 3.39 1.42 -4.85
CA TYR A 46 3.59 2.77 -4.32
C TYR A 46 2.63 3.76 -4.96
N LEU A 47 2.50 3.70 -6.28
CA LEU A 47 1.64 4.61 -7.02
C LEU A 47 0.16 4.38 -6.68
N ARG A 48 -0.25 3.13 -6.55
CA ARG A 48 -1.62 2.79 -6.18
C ARG A 48 -1.94 3.21 -4.74
N LEU A 49 -1.00 3.02 -3.82
CA LEU A 49 -1.18 3.43 -2.43
C LEU A 49 -1.37 4.95 -2.34
N ALA A 50 -0.52 5.70 -3.05
CA ALA A 50 -0.65 7.15 -3.10
C ALA A 50 -2.00 7.56 -3.66
N LEU A 51 -2.47 6.88 -4.72
CA LEU A 51 -3.77 7.17 -5.32
C LEU A 51 -4.92 6.91 -4.35
N VAL A 52 -4.87 5.82 -3.61
CA VAL A 52 -5.89 5.48 -2.61
C VAL A 52 -5.94 6.57 -1.53
N TYR A 53 -4.79 7.00 -1.03
CA TYR A 53 -4.73 8.07 -0.04
C TYR A 53 -5.30 9.38 -0.59
N THR A 54 -4.97 9.71 -1.84
CA THR A 54 -5.49 10.92 -2.48
C THR A 54 -7.02 10.88 -2.55
N LYS A 55 -7.58 9.73 -2.92
CA LYS A 55 -9.03 9.56 -3.00
C LYS A 55 -9.70 9.66 -1.62
N GLN A 56 -8.97 9.34 -0.56
CA GLN A 56 -9.47 9.47 0.81
C GLN A 56 -9.27 10.87 1.37
N GLY A 57 -8.71 11.79 0.60
CA GLY A 57 -8.41 13.14 1.06
C GLY A 57 -7.19 13.22 1.98
N LYS A 58 -6.38 12.16 2.01
CA LYS A 58 -5.19 12.07 2.86
C LYS A 58 -3.95 12.47 2.07
N ASP A 59 -3.89 13.74 1.68
CA ASP A 59 -2.83 14.24 0.79
C ASP A 59 -1.43 14.14 1.40
N ASN A 60 -1.31 14.38 2.71
CA ASN A 60 -0.01 14.26 3.39
C ASN A 60 0.51 12.83 3.36
N ALA A 61 -0.36 11.87 3.56
CA ALA A 61 0.02 10.46 3.50
C ALA A 61 0.41 10.07 2.08
N ALA A 62 -0.33 10.53 1.08
CA ALA A 62 0.00 10.29 -0.32
C ALA A 62 1.37 10.86 -0.68
N GLU A 63 1.65 12.07 -0.24
CA GLU A 63 2.94 12.72 -0.50
C GLU A 63 4.09 11.98 0.16
N ARG A 64 3.91 11.49 1.39
CA ARG A 64 4.91 10.69 2.08
C ARG A 64 5.26 9.44 1.28
N VAL A 65 4.25 8.76 0.75
CA VAL A 65 4.44 7.56 -0.07
C VAL A 65 5.20 7.90 -1.35
N LEU A 66 4.82 8.99 -2.01
CA LEU A 66 5.47 9.40 -3.26
C LEU A 66 6.91 9.83 -3.02
N ASN A 67 7.21 10.48 -1.90
CA ASN A 67 8.59 10.84 -1.56
C ASN A 67 9.44 9.59 -1.35
N ARG A 68 8.89 8.57 -0.70
CA ARG A 68 9.58 7.30 -0.53
C ARG A 68 9.81 6.60 -1.86
N TYR A 69 8.80 6.64 -2.73
CA TYR A 69 8.91 6.12 -4.08
C TYR A 69 10.06 6.78 -4.85
N ARG A 70 10.14 8.11 -4.81
CA ARG A 70 11.20 8.85 -5.50
C ARG A 70 12.58 8.53 -4.93
N ALA A 71 12.68 8.30 -3.63
CA ALA A 71 13.94 7.93 -3.00
C ALA A 71 14.43 6.56 -3.46
N ILE A 72 13.52 5.62 -3.72
CA ILE A 72 13.86 4.26 -4.13
C ILE A 72 14.06 4.17 -5.64
N TYR A 73 13.21 4.82 -6.43
CA TYR A 73 13.23 4.75 -7.89
C TYR A 73 13.65 6.10 -8.47
N LYS A 74 14.90 6.45 -8.24
CA LYS A 74 15.46 7.71 -8.72
C LYS A 74 15.76 7.64 -10.21
N TYR A 75 14.94 8.24 -10.99
CA TYR A 75 15.22 8.54 -12.41
C TYR A 75 14.25 9.56 -12.94
#